data_e7c9ce16820ce179e5b0d5de8321413b
#
_entry.id   e7c9ce16820ce179e5b0d5de8321413b
#
_cell.length_a   1.000
_cell.length_b   1.000
_cell.length_c   1.000
_cell.angle_alpha   90.00
_cell.angle_beta   90.00
_cell.angle_gamma   90.00
#
_symmetry.space_group_name_H-M   'P 1'
#
loop_
_entity.id
_entity.type
_entity.pdbx_description
1 polymer ?
#
loop_
_entity_poly.entity_id
_entity_poly.type
_entity_poly.pdbx_seq_one_letter_code
_entity_poly.pdbx_strand_id
1 'polypeptide(L)'
;MCKQLKNRIQEIGLVLPPAPKPAGVYRPILIVNDQLLVSGQGPVKEDGRLMQGRVGSDLDKDQGKTAARQVALTMLSTIIIHAPKELIIKRIVKVLGMVNATPEFEDHPYVINGFSELFSEVFGEEHGIGVRRDRKSVV
;
A
#
# COMPACT_ATOMS: atom_id res chain seq x y z
N MET A 1 -11.78 -12.12 -8.98
CA MET A 1 -11.13 -11.48 -7.81
C MET A 1 -10.20 -12.47 -7.14
N CYS A 2 -9.08 -12.00 -6.65
CA CYS A 2 -8.05 -12.86 -6.04
C CYS A 2 -8.56 -13.54 -4.76
N LYS A 3 -8.74 -14.83 -4.79
CA LYS A 3 -9.30 -15.61 -3.67
C LYS A 3 -8.41 -15.61 -2.44
N GLN A 4 -7.10 -15.78 -2.64
CA GLN A 4 -6.15 -15.84 -1.53
C GLN A 4 -6.27 -14.61 -0.63
N LEU A 5 -6.19 -13.43 -1.23
CA LEU A 5 -6.26 -12.18 -0.48
C LEU A 5 -7.65 -11.95 0.12
N LYS A 6 -8.69 -12.22 -0.65
CA LYS A 6 -10.06 -12.04 -0.15
C LYS A 6 -10.30 -12.87 1.10
N ASN A 7 -9.88 -14.14 1.09
CA ASN A 7 -10.03 -15.02 2.24
C ASN A 7 -9.20 -14.54 3.43
N ARG A 8 -7.96 -14.14 3.18
CA ARG A 8 -7.07 -13.65 4.24
C ARG A 8 -7.59 -12.36 4.88
N ILE A 9 -8.07 -11.42 4.07
CA ILE A 9 -8.64 -10.16 4.56
C ILE A 9 -9.85 -10.43 5.46
N GLN A 10 -10.73 -11.34 5.05
CA GLN A 10 -11.86 -11.76 5.88
C GLN A 10 -11.40 -12.38 7.20
N GLU A 11 -10.43 -13.29 7.13
CA GLU A 11 -9.90 -13.99 8.31
C GLU A 11 -9.38 -13.04 9.39
N ILE A 12 -8.62 -12.01 8.98
CA ILE A 12 -8.05 -11.06 9.92
C ILE A 12 -8.92 -9.83 10.18
N GLY A 13 -10.08 -9.76 9.54
CA GLY A 13 -11.08 -8.71 9.82
C GLY A 13 -10.72 -7.33 9.31
N LEU A 14 -9.96 -7.21 8.22
CA LEU A 14 -9.64 -5.91 7.65
C LEU A 14 -10.80 -5.36 6.81
N VAL A 15 -11.03 -4.06 6.94
CA VAL A 15 -11.99 -3.31 6.13
C VAL A 15 -11.22 -2.58 5.03
N LEU A 16 -11.50 -2.91 3.77
CA LEU A 16 -10.80 -2.32 2.63
C LEU A 16 -11.55 -1.12 2.07
N PRO A 17 -10.83 -0.06 1.65
CA PRO A 17 -11.44 1.04 0.92
C PRO A 17 -11.82 0.62 -0.50
N PRO A 18 -12.62 1.42 -1.22
CA PRO A 18 -12.85 1.16 -2.64
C PRO A 18 -11.55 1.28 -3.43
N ALA A 19 -11.36 0.40 -4.41
CA ALA A 19 -10.19 0.48 -5.29
C ALA A 19 -10.30 1.72 -6.19
N PRO A 20 -9.27 2.57 -6.24
CA PRO A 20 -9.31 3.76 -7.07
C PRO A 20 -9.20 3.40 -8.55
N LYS A 21 -9.80 4.23 -9.39
CA LYS A 21 -9.57 4.16 -10.83
C LYS A 21 -8.23 4.79 -11.17
N PRO A 22 -7.51 4.28 -12.20
CA PRO A 22 -6.29 4.94 -12.65
C PRO A 22 -6.52 6.41 -12.97
N ALA A 23 -5.68 7.29 -12.45
CA ALA A 23 -5.75 8.73 -12.68
C ALA A 23 -5.10 9.16 -14.01
N GLY A 24 -4.53 8.23 -14.77
CA GLY A 24 -3.83 8.50 -16.00
C GLY A 24 -3.75 7.28 -16.91
N VAL A 25 -2.85 7.35 -17.88
CA VAL A 25 -2.66 6.29 -18.88
C VAL A 25 -1.71 5.25 -18.32
N TYR A 26 -2.22 4.35 -17.49
CA TYR A 26 -1.45 3.24 -16.93
C TYR A 26 -2.42 2.14 -16.44
N ARG A 27 -1.89 0.94 -16.29
CA ARG A 27 -2.64 -0.19 -15.72
C ARG A 27 -2.52 -0.21 -14.21
N PRO A 28 -3.57 -0.57 -13.48
CA PRO A 28 -3.48 -0.73 -12.02
C PRO A 28 -2.49 -1.80 -11.61
N ILE A 29 -2.46 -2.90 -12.33
CA ILE A 29 -1.51 -4.00 -12.12
C ILE A 29 -1.01 -4.51 -13.48
N LEU A 30 0.12 -5.19 -13.43
CA LEU A 30 0.67 -5.89 -14.58
C LEU A 30 1.38 -7.15 -14.08
N ILE A 31 1.08 -8.29 -14.74
CA ILE A 31 1.75 -9.54 -14.42
C ILE A 31 2.76 -9.83 -15.53
N VAL A 32 4.02 -9.95 -15.16
CA VAL A 32 5.12 -10.24 -16.10
C VAL A 32 5.90 -11.42 -15.51
N ASN A 33 5.89 -12.54 -16.21
CA ASN A 33 6.47 -13.79 -15.71
C ASN A 33 5.87 -14.10 -14.32
N ASP A 34 6.70 -14.28 -13.31
CA ASP A 34 6.28 -14.60 -11.94
C ASP A 34 6.15 -13.36 -11.05
N GLN A 35 6.09 -12.17 -11.64
CA GLN A 35 6.00 -10.92 -10.89
C GLN A 35 4.66 -10.21 -11.10
N LEU A 36 4.06 -9.80 -10.01
CA LEU A 36 2.92 -8.90 -10.00
C LEU A 36 3.43 -7.49 -9.69
N LEU A 37 3.26 -6.58 -10.65
CA LEU A 37 3.62 -5.17 -10.51
C LEU A 37 2.36 -4.37 -10.25
N VAL A 38 2.42 -3.48 -9.28
CA VAL A 38 1.28 -2.62 -8.91
C VAL A 38 1.67 -1.18 -9.07
N SER A 39 0.83 -0.40 -9.75
CA SER A 39 1.00 1.05 -9.90
C SER A 39 0.90 1.76 -8.55
N GLY A 40 1.40 2.98 -8.47
CA GLY A 40 1.38 3.77 -7.27
C GLY A 40 -0.01 3.92 -6.67
N GLN A 41 -0.10 3.82 -5.36
CA GLN A 41 -1.34 3.91 -4.61
C GLN A 41 -1.26 5.04 -3.58
N GLY A 42 -2.41 5.67 -3.32
CA GLY A 42 -2.55 6.66 -2.27
C GLY A 42 -3.42 6.13 -1.11
N PRO A 43 -3.52 6.91 -0.02
CA PRO A 43 -4.28 6.51 1.17
C PRO A 43 -5.78 6.81 1.00
N VAL A 44 -6.49 5.97 0.28
CA VAL A 44 -7.93 6.09 0.06
C VAL A 44 -8.68 5.64 1.31
N LYS A 45 -9.58 6.49 1.81
CA LYS A 45 -10.45 6.17 2.96
C LYS A 45 -11.67 5.36 2.51
N GLU A 46 -12.41 4.85 3.47
CA GLU A 46 -13.62 4.06 3.21
C GLU A 46 -14.67 4.83 2.40
N ASP A 47 -14.73 6.15 2.54
CA ASP A 47 -15.64 7.02 1.77
C ASP A 47 -15.12 7.37 0.36
N GLY A 48 -13.97 6.84 -0.03
CA GLY A 48 -13.37 7.08 -1.35
C GLY A 48 -12.48 8.32 -1.42
N ARG A 49 -12.41 9.14 -0.37
CA ARG A 49 -11.56 10.33 -0.36
C ARG A 49 -10.13 9.98 0.06
N LEU A 50 -9.16 10.75 -0.42
CA LEU A 50 -7.76 10.59 -0.02
C LEU A 50 -7.48 11.29 1.30
N MET A 51 -6.70 10.64 2.15
CA MET A 51 -6.05 11.33 3.26
C MET A 51 -5.00 12.28 2.68
N GLN A 52 -4.99 13.53 3.11
CA GLN A 52 -4.10 14.55 2.58
C GLN A 52 -3.35 15.25 3.71
N GLY A 53 -2.18 15.79 3.38
CA GLY A 53 -1.36 16.53 4.30
C GLY A 53 0.11 16.27 4.07
N ARG A 54 0.93 17.08 4.72
CA ARG A 54 2.39 17.04 4.62
C ARG A 54 2.97 16.67 5.97
N VAL A 55 3.68 15.57 6.01
CA VAL A 55 4.31 15.10 7.26
C VAL A 55 5.41 16.08 7.69
N GLY A 56 5.34 16.50 8.92
CA GLY A 56 6.24 17.52 9.48
C GLY A 56 5.59 18.90 9.59
N SER A 57 4.44 19.14 8.94
CA SER A 57 3.65 20.37 9.10
C SER A 57 2.19 20.06 9.41
N ASP A 58 1.40 19.62 8.41
CA ASP A 58 -0.03 19.33 8.60
C ASP A 58 -0.24 18.06 9.42
N LEU A 59 0.67 17.09 9.30
CA LEU A 59 0.60 15.79 9.94
C LEU A 59 1.86 15.55 10.76
N ASP A 60 1.71 14.90 11.91
CA ASP A 60 2.86 14.33 12.62
C ASP A 60 3.24 12.97 12.00
N LYS A 61 4.33 12.38 12.48
CA LYS A 61 4.82 11.12 11.93
C LYS A 61 3.87 9.95 12.18
N ASP A 62 3.12 9.97 13.27
CA ASP A 62 2.16 8.90 13.58
C ASP A 62 0.94 8.97 12.66
N GLN A 63 0.48 10.17 12.35
CA GLN A 63 -0.56 10.38 11.34
C GLN A 63 -0.08 9.96 9.95
N GLY A 64 1.18 10.26 9.62
CA GLY A 64 1.81 9.79 8.39
C GLY A 64 1.87 8.28 8.32
N LYS A 65 2.23 7.61 9.42
CA LYS A 65 2.25 6.15 9.50
C LYS A 65 0.85 5.55 9.31
N THR A 66 -0.18 6.17 9.88
CA THR A 66 -1.56 5.76 9.65
C THR A 66 -1.96 5.90 8.19
N ALA A 67 -1.54 6.97 7.52
CA ALA A 67 -1.77 7.15 6.09
C ALA A 67 -1.06 6.06 5.27
N ALA A 68 0.16 5.68 5.62
CA ALA A 68 0.89 4.60 4.95
C ALA A 68 0.18 3.25 5.13
N ARG A 69 -0.40 2.98 6.29
CA ARG A 69 -1.25 1.80 6.50
C ARG A 69 -2.47 1.84 5.57
N GLN A 70 -3.08 3.00 5.39
CA GLN A 70 -4.22 3.16 4.50
C GLN A 70 -3.83 2.94 3.04
N VAL A 71 -2.61 3.31 2.63
CA VAL A 71 -2.08 2.99 1.30
C VAL A 71 -2.00 1.49 1.10
N ALA A 72 -1.55 0.75 2.11
CA ALA A 72 -1.50 -0.72 2.05
C ALA A 72 -2.90 -1.31 1.85
N LEU A 73 -3.91 -0.82 2.56
CA LEU A 73 -5.30 -1.24 2.37
C LEU A 73 -5.79 -0.94 0.95
N THR A 74 -5.48 0.24 0.41
CA THR A 74 -5.81 0.63 -0.95
C THR A 74 -5.18 -0.31 -1.97
N MET A 75 -3.90 -0.64 -1.78
CA MET A 75 -3.18 -1.55 -2.67
C MET A 75 -3.80 -2.95 -2.65
N LEU A 76 -4.16 -3.46 -1.50
CA LEU A 76 -4.85 -4.75 -1.39
C LEU A 76 -6.18 -4.74 -2.15
N SER A 77 -6.96 -3.67 -2.04
CA SER A 77 -8.20 -3.51 -2.82
C SER A 77 -7.94 -3.58 -4.32
N THR A 78 -6.92 -2.87 -4.79
CA THR A 78 -6.55 -2.85 -6.20
C THR A 78 -6.15 -4.25 -6.68
N ILE A 79 -5.34 -4.95 -5.91
CA ILE A 79 -4.91 -6.31 -6.26
C ILE A 79 -6.12 -7.26 -6.30
N ILE A 80 -6.96 -7.22 -5.28
CA ILE A 80 -8.13 -8.12 -5.21
C ILE A 80 -9.04 -7.96 -6.42
N ILE A 81 -9.29 -6.71 -6.83
CA ILE A 81 -10.22 -6.43 -7.93
C ILE A 81 -9.64 -6.79 -9.29
N HIS A 82 -8.36 -6.52 -9.50
CA HIS A 82 -7.75 -6.62 -10.83
C HIS A 82 -6.96 -7.90 -11.08
N ALA A 83 -6.50 -8.58 -10.04
CA ALA A 83 -5.71 -9.81 -10.21
C ALA A 83 -6.61 -11.00 -10.53
N PRO A 84 -6.09 -12.00 -11.29
CA PRO A 84 -6.84 -13.23 -11.55
C PRO A 84 -7.28 -13.93 -10.26
N LYS A 85 -8.43 -14.57 -10.33
CA LYS A 85 -9.05 -15.25 -9.19
C LYS A 85 -8.12 -16.27 -8.52
N GLU A 86 -7.37 -17.01 -9.32
CA GLU A 86 -6.52 -18.10 -8.85
C GLU A 86 -5.06 -17.66 -8.60
N LEU A 87 -4.77 -16.37 -8.70
CA LEU A 87 -3.43 -15.85 -8.42
C LEU A 87 -3.06 -16.11 -6.96
N ILE A 88 -1.86 -16.62 -6.76
CA ILE A 88 -1.27 -16.81 -5.44
C ILE A 88 -0.05 -15.89 -5.32
N ILE A 89 -0.08 -14.99 -4.36
CA ILE A 89 1.07 -14.15 -4.02
C ILE A 89 1.90 -14.93 -3.01
N LYS A 90 3.13 -15.26 -3.39
CA LYS A 90 4.05 -16.05 -2.54
C LYS A 90 4.79 -15.18 -1.55
N ARG A 91 5.22 -14.00 -2.00
CA ARG A 91 5.92 -13.06 -1.12
C ARG A 91 5.98 -11.66 -1.72
N ILE A 92 6.23 -10.69 -0.85
CA ILE A 92 6.56 -9.32 -1.26
C ILE A 92 8.04 -9.26 -1.58
N VAL A 93 8.39 -8.71 -2.75
CA VAL A 93 9.79 -8.62 -3.20
C VAL A 93 10.36 -7.24 -2.88
N LYS A 94 9.69 -6.19 -3.34
CA LYS A 94 10.19 -4.81 -3.20
C LYS A 94 9.05 -3.82 -3.04
N VAL A 95 9.28 -2.84 -2.19
CA VAL A 95 8.37 -1.70 -2.00
C VAL A 95 9.14 -0.40 -2.21
N LEU A 96 8.57 0.51 -2.99
CA LEU A 96 9.00 1.89 -3.07
C LEU A 96 7.99 2.75 -2.31
N GLY A 97 8.42 3.32 -1.19
CA GLY A 97 7.61 4.22 -0.38
C GLY A 97 7.97 5.67 -0.64
N MET A 98 6.96 6.52 -0.84
CA MET A 98 7.16 7.96 -1.03
C MET A 98 6.33 8.73 -0.02
N VAL A 99 6.97 9.61 0.72
CA VAL A 99 6.34 10.42 1.77
C VAL A 99 6.29 11.87 1.35
N ASN A 100 5.10 12.46 1.33
CA ASN A 100 4.94 13.90 1.20
C ASN A 100 5.31 14.53 2.54
N ALA A 101 6.53 15.07 2.61
CA ALA A 101 7.11 15.56 3.86
C ALA A 101 7.77 16.92 3.69
N THR A 102 7.91 17.64 4.81
CA THR A 102 8.70 18.89 4.84
C THR A 102 10.18 18.60 4.58
N PRO A 103 10.96 19.60 4.12
CA PRO A 103 12.38 19.37 3.87
C PRO A 103 13.17 18.90 5.09
N GLU A 104 12.74 19.25 6.29
CA GLU A 104 13.41 18.92 7.54
C GLU A 104 13.03 17.54 8.10
N PHE A 105 11.95 16.96 7.60
CA PHE A 105 11.50 15.65 8.07
C PHE A 105 12.46 14.55 7.60
N GLU A 106 12.92 13.72 8.53
CA GLU A 106 13.94 12.70 8.27
C GLU A 106 13.47 11.27 8.53
N ASP A 107 12.29 11.09 9.13
CA ASP A 107 11.85 9.79 9.64
C ASP A 107 10.94 9.04 8.66
N HIS A 108 11.33 9.03 7.38
CA HIS A 108 10.57 8.36 6.31
C HIS A 108 10.38 6.86 6.58
N PRO A 109 11.40 6.10 7.05
CA PRO A 109 11.20 4.68 7.32
C PRO A 109 10.12 4.39 8.36
N TYR A 110 10.02 5.22 9.39
CA TYR A 110 8.97 5.10 10.39
C TYR A 110 7.57 5.20 9.77
N VAL A 111 7.37 6.18 8.89
CA VAL A 111 6.10 6.41 8.20
C VAL A 111 5.75 5.19 7.33
N ILE A 112 6.67 4.74 6.49
CA ILE A 112 6.42 3.63 5.56
C ILE A 112 6.29 2.29 6.31
N ASN A 113 6.77 2.18 7.54
CA ASN A 113 6.50 1.00 8.38
C ASN A 113 5.00 0.72 8.51
N GLY A 114 4.15 1.72 8.46
CA GLY A 114 2.69 1.52 8.46
C GLY A 114 2.21 0.63 7.34
N PHE A 115 2.78 0.78 6.15
CA PHE A 115 2.53 -0.09 5.01
C PHE A 115 3.09 -1.50 5.23
N SER A 116 4.36 -1.61 5.57
CA SER A 116 5.04 -2.90 5.70
C SER A 116 4.51 -3.74 6.85
N GLU A 117 4.12 -3.11 7.95
CA GLU A 117 3.51 -3.82 9.09
C GLU A 117 2.17 -4.45 8.70
N LEU A 118 1.34 -3.75 7.91
CA LEU A 118 0.09 -4.34 7.43
C LEU A 118 0.34 -5.52 6.49
N PHE A 119 1.28 -5.39 5.58
CA PHE A 119 1.62 -6.48 4.68
C PHE A 119 2.20 -7.68 5.44
N SER A 120 2.94 -7.43 6.52
CA SER A 120 3.39 -8.49 7.43
C SER A 120 2.22 -9.20 8.11
N GLU A 121 1.18 -8.46 8.51
CA GLU A 121 -0.04 -9.07 9.06
C GLU A 121 -0.76 -9.95 8.04
N VAL A 122 -0.82 -9.51 6.78
CA VAL A 122 -1.55 -10.20 5.71
C VAL A 122 -0.81 -11.45 5.23
N PHE A 123 0.48 -11.34 4.96
CA PHE A 123 1.27 -12.40 4.34
C PHE A 123 2.19 -13.15 5.29
N GLY A 124 2.25 -12.74 6.56
CA GLY A 124 3.21 -13.25 7.53
C GLY A 124 4.53 -12.48 7.46
N GLU A 125 5.28 -12.53 8.54
CA GLU A 125 6.54 -11.78 8.67
C GLU A 125 7.57 -12.18 7.60
N GLU A 126 7.71 -13.47 7.34
CA GLU A 126 8.69 -13.97 6.37
C GLU A 126 8.37 -13.56 4.94
N HIS A 127 7.11 -13.65 4.51
CA HIS A 127 6.71 -13.42 3.13
C HIS A 127 6.14 -12.02 2.88
N GLY A 128 5.67 -11.35 3.92
CA GLY A 128 5.08 -10.01 3.82
C GLY A 128 6.10 -8.88 3.79
N ILE A 129 7.35 -9.14 4.20
CA ILE A 129 8.41 -8.14 4.28
C ILE A 129 9.44 -8.43 3.18
N GLY A 130 9.58 -7.47 2.27
CA GLY A 130 10.59 -7.52 1.22
C GLY A 130 11.65 -6.44 1.42
N VAL A 131 12.42 -6.16 0.39
CA VAL A 131 13.32 -5.00 0.40
C VAL A 131 12.53 -3.72 0.13
N ARG A 132 13.06 -2.57 0.58
CA ARG A 132 12.31 -1.32 0.54
C ARG A 132 13.21 -0.13 0.29
N ARG A 133 12.68 0.86 -0.44
CA ARG A 133 13.28 2.17 -0.59
C ARG A 133 12.27 3.23 -0.18
N ASP A 134 12.67 4.08 0.77
CA ASP A 134 11.81 5.15 1.29
C ASP A 134 12.39 6.50 0.84
N ARG A 135 11.53 7.33 0.24
CA ARG A 135 11.94 8.60 -0.33
C ARG A 135 10.93 9.70 0.01
N LYS A 136 11.44 10.94 0.01
CA LYS A 136 10.58 12.12 0.01
C LYS A 136 9.93 12.26 -1.36
N SER A 137 8.64 12.55 -1.38
CA SER A 137 7.94 12.90 -2.62
C SER A 137 8.44 14.26 -3.12
N VAL A 138 8.61 14.39 -4.44
CA VAL A 138 9.05 15.65 -5.06
C VAL A 138 7.91 16.66 -5.26
N VAL A 139 6.71 16.27 -4.93
CA VAL A 139 5.53 17.13 -5.12
C VAL A 139 4.87 17.43 -3.79
#